data_f254c4e9a8d553caac6362d5c048c85b
#
_entry.id   f254c4e9a8d553caac6362d5c048c85b
#
_cell.length_a   1.000
_cell.length_b   1.000
_cell.length_c   1.000
_cell.angle_alpha   90.00
_cell.angle_beta   90.00
_cell.angle_gamma   90.00
#
_symmetry.space_group_name_H-M   'P 1'
#
loop_
_entity.id
_entity.type
_entity.pdbx_description
1 polymer ?
#
loop_
_entity_poly.entity_id
_entity_poly.type
_entity_poly.pdbx_seq_one_letter_code
_entity_poly.pdbx_strand_id
1 'polypeptide(L)'
;MRKSLLLSSLLFLSISAIANMQKMSSSGEIIAQDSEKWSCVIDNKSSLIWEVKSDKKGVQYAMNTYTWFDGNSGRDNGTFTKNCYWGKNCNTQSFIKDINKAQLCGYSDWRLPSRDELNSIVDYYGDSDLLIDIDFFPNTQMDSYWTAVSVNSNPSMAFEVPFFYGGSMARDKTIDTFVRLVRSAD
;
A
#
# COMPACT_ATOMS: atom_id res chain seq x y z
N MET A 1 -61.71 -33.48 -10.02
CA MET A 1 -61.10 -32.18 -10.32
C MET A 1 -59.85 -32.04 -9.47
N ARG A 2 -58.69 -32.25 -10.06
CA ARG A 2 -57.38 -32.09 -9.38
C ARG A 2 -56.86 -30.68 -9.65
N LYS A 3 -56.65 -29.86 -8.59
CA LYS A 3 -56.03 -28.53 -8.68
C LYS A 3 -54.50 -28.72 -8.61
N SER A 4 -53.82 -28.43 -9.71
CA SER A 4 -52.36 -28.30 -9.73
C SER A 4 -51.95 -26.98 -9.10
N LEU A 5 -51.21 -27.01 -8.00
CA LEU A 5 -50.49 -25.85 -7.49
C LEU A 5 -49.15 -25.73 -8.26
N LEU A 6 -49.01 -24.66 -9.02
CA LEU A 6 -47.74 -24.22 -9.59
C LEU A 6 -46.97 -23.51 -8.48
N LEU A 7 -45.88 -24.13 -8.00
CA LEU A 7 -44.91 -23.49 -7.12
C LEU A 7 -43.98 -22.64 -7.99
N SER A 8 -44.16 -21.34 -7.95
CA SER A 8 -43.22 -20.38 -8.58
C SER A 8 -42.02 -20.20 -7.65
N SER A 9 -40.88 -20.78 -8.01
CA SER A 9 -39.63 -20.56 -7.30
C SER A 9 -39.05 -19.22 -7.71
N LEU A 10 -39.14 -18.20 -6.85
CA LEU A 10 -38.37 -16.95 -7.00
C LEU A 10 -36.90 -17.26 -6.76
N LEU A 11 -36.07 -17.21 -7.82
CA LEU A 11 -34.64 -17.12 -7.70
C LEU A 11 -34.28 -15.73 -7.17
N PHE A 12 -33.89 -15.65 -5.90
CA PHE A 12 -33.21 -14.46 -5.36
C PHE A 12 -31.78 -14.44 -5.89
N LEU A 13 -31.52 -13.64 -6.92
CA LEU A 13 -30.16 -13.25 -7.25
C LEU A 13 -29.67 -12.34 -6.12
N SER A 14 -28.83 -12.89 -5.24
CA SER A 14 -28.07 -12.08 -4.28
C SER A 14 -27.02 -11.29 -5.06
N ILE A 15 -27.25 -10.00 -5.27
CA ILE A 15 -26.22 -9.06 -5.70
C ILE A 15 -25.30 -8.88 -4.50
N SER A 16 -24.21 -9.62 -4.48
CA SER A 16 -23.14 -9.39 -3.50
C SER A 16 -22.58 -7.99 -3.76
N ALA A 17 -22.74 -7.08 -2.82
CA ALA A 17 -22.07 -5.79 -2.86
C ALA A 17 -20.56 -6.06 -2.87
N ILE A 18 -19.86 -5.56 -3.89
CA ILE A 18 -18.40 -5.66 -3.94
C ILE A 18 -17.85 -4.81 -2.79
N ALA A 19 -17.08 -5.42 -1.91
CA ALA A 19 -16.42 -4.69 -0.84
C ALA A 19 -15.49 -3.63 -1.42
N ASN A 20 -15.38 -2.46 -0.75
CA ASN A 20 -14.50 -1.38 -1.22
C ASN A 20 -13.04 -1.84 -1.27
N MET A 21 -12.57 -2.58 -0.25
CA MET A 21 -11.25 -3.19 -0.24
C MET A 21 -11.35 -4.71 -0.23
N GLN A 22 -10.44 -5.39 -0.94
CA GLN A 22 -10.35 -6.84 -0.98
C GLN A 22 -8.89 -7.29 -0.87
N LYS A 23 -8.69 -8.38 -0.13
CA LYS A 23 -7.38 -9.00 0.05
C LYS A 23 -6.97 -9.78 -1.21
N MET A 24 -5.67 -9.73 -1.54
CA MET A 24 -5.11 -10.45 -2.68
C MET A 24 -3.94 -11.35 -2.25
N SER A 25 -3.86 -12.53 -2.86
CA SER A 25 -2.75 -13.46 -2.70
C SER A 25 -1.45 -12.92 -3.28
N SER A 26 -0.34 -13.61 -3.05
CA SER A 26 0.95 -13.29 -3.68
C SER A 26 0.98 -13.49 -5.20
N SER A 27 0.01 -14.23 -5.77
CA SER A 27 -0.19 -14.40 -7.22
C SER A 27 -1.16 -13.38 -7.83
N GLY A 28 -1.76 -12.49 -7.03
CA GLY A 28 -2.68 -11.46 -7.51
C GLY A 28 -4.16 -11.87 -7.56
N GLU A 29 -4.50 -13.03 -7.01
CA GLU A 29 -5.89 -13.50 -6.94
C GLU A 29 -6.61 -12.87 -5.76
N ILE A 30 -7.88 -12.48 -5.93
CA ILE A 30 -8.74 -12.07 -4.82
C ILE A 30 -9.01 -13.28 -3.93
N ILE A 31 -8.86 -13.11 -2.64
CA ILE A 31 -9.06 -14.15 -1.62
C ILE A 31 -10.12 -13.73 -0.60
N ALA A 32 -10.53 -14.67 0.25
CA ALA A 32 -11.53 -14.42 1.27
C ALA A 32 -11.08 -13.35 2.27
N GLN A 33 -12.01 -12.54 2.76
CA GLN A 33 -11.72 -11.44 3.69
C GLN A 33 -11.19 -11.90 5.05
N ASP A 34 -11.57 -13.09 5.48
CA ASP A 34 -11.10 -13.74 6.71
C ASP A 34 -9.73 -14.44 6.55
N SER A 35 -9.09 -14.33 5.37
CA SER A 35 -7.75 -14.88 5.15
C SER A 35 -6.74 -14.23 6.10
N GLU A 36 -5.94 -15.10 6.76
CA GLU A 36 -4.89 -14.66 7.68
C GLU A 36 -3.63 -14.14 6.98
N LYS A 37 -3.46 -14.45 5.68
CA LYS A 37 -2.27 -14.06 4.89
C LYS A 37 -2.68 -13.52 3.54
N TRP A 38 -2.19 -12.32 3.23
CA TRP A 38 -2.34 -11.68 1.92
C TRP A 38 -1.11 -10.82 1.64
N SER A 39 -0.90 -10.46 0.39
CA SER A 39 0.30 -9.73 -0.05
C SER A 39 -0.03 -8.36 -0.64
N CYS A 40 -1.26 -8.18 -1.12
CA CYS A 40 -1.76 -6.91 -1.66
C CYS A 40 -3.22 -6.69 -1.26
N VAL A 41 -3.66 -5.45 -1.40
CA VAL A 41 -5.06 -5.04 -1.23
C VAL A 41 -5.48 -4.27 -2.46
N ILE A 42 -6.58 -4.67 -3.10
CA ILE A 42 -7.25 -3.86 -4.12
C ILE A 42 -8.28 -2.96 -3.44
N ASP A 43 -8.21 -1.66 -3.73
CA ASP A 43 -9.23 -0.68 -3.41
C ASP A 43 -10.07 -0.41 -4.65
N ASN A 44 -11.27 -0.96 -4.68
CA ASN A 44 -12.21 -0.83 -5.80
C ASN A 44 -12.73 0.61 -5.97
N LYS A 45 -12.69 1.43 -4.93
CA LYS A 45 -13.14 2.83 -4.98
C LYS A 45 -12.15 3.71 -5.73
N SER A 46 -10.87 3.52 -5.52
CA SER A 46 -9.79 4.28 -6.16
C SER A 46 -9.23 3.60 -7.40
N SER A 47 -9.58 2.33 -7.66
CA SER A 47 -8.96 1.47 -8.68
C SER A 47 -7.44 1.36 -8.49
N LEU A 48 -7.01 1.20 -7.23
CA LEU A 48 -5.60 1.05 -6.86
C LEU A 48 -5.36 -0.30 -6.20
N ILE A 49 -4.16 -0.85 -6.42
CA ILE A 49 -3.65 -2.01 -5.69
C ILE A 49 -2.49 -1.54 -4.82
N TRP A 50 -2.54 -1.88 -3.54
CA TRP A 50 -1.59 -1.49 -2.51
C TRP A 50 -0.73 -2.66 -2.05
N GLU A 51 0.56 -2.42 -1.86
CA GLU A 51 1.46 -3.33 -1.19
C GLU A 51 1.05 -3.55 0.28
N VAL A 52 1.11 -4.80 0.75
CA VAL A 52 1.00 -5.14 2.18
C VAL A 52 2.38 -5.44 2.75
N LYS A 53 2.72 -4.83 3.87
CA LYS A 53 4.01 -5.01 4.54
C LYS A 53 4.08 -6.34 5.28
N SER A 54 5.25 -6.96 5.28
CA SER A 54 5.53 -8.24 5.95
C SER A 54 6.13 -8.01 7.35
N ASP A 55 5.81 -8.89 8.27
CA ASP A 55 6.46 -9.03 9.58
C ASP A 55 7.81 -9.77 9.50
N LYS A 56 8.13 -10.36 8.34
CA LYS A 56 9.37 -11.11 8.10
C LYS A 56 10.43 -10.25 7.45
N LYS A 57 11.68 -10.40 7.92
CA LYS A 57 12.82 -9.73 7.31
C LYS A 57 12.95 -10.07 5.83
N GLY A 58 13.13 -9.07 5.02
CA GLY A 58 13.19 -9.14 3.57
C GLY A 58 12.87 -7.79 2.93
N VAL A 59 12.67 -7.76 1.62
CA VAL A 59 12.41 -6.53 0.86
C VAL A 59 11.13 -5.81 1.35
N GLN A 60 10.07 -6.55 1.67
CA GLN A 60 8.79 -6.00 2.15
C GLN A 60 8.71 -5.83 3.67
N TYR A 61 9.81 -6.02 4.40
CA TYR A 61 9.78 -5.96 5.86
C TYR A 61 9.27 -4.60 6.36
N ALA A 62 8.29 -4.63 7.24
CA ALA A 62 7.61 -3.44 7.73
C ALA A 62 8.52 -2.43 8.45
N MET A 63 9.65 -2.89 8.99
CA MET A 63 10.63 -2.04 9.67
C MET A 63 11.71 -1.45 8.76
N ASN A 64 11.67 -1.72 7.45
CA ASN A 64 12.62 -1.09 6.52
C ASN A 64 12.25 0.39 6.34
N THR A 65 13.26 1.26 6.43
CA THR A 65 13.15 2.68 6.11
C THR A 65 14.02 3.03 4.90
N TYR A 66 13.68 4.09 4.19
CA TYR A 66 14.25 4.43 2.89
C TYR A 66 14.50 5.93 2.78
N THR A 67 15.65 6.32 2.27
CA THR A 67 15.86 7.69 1.76
C THR A 67 15.08 7.87 0.46
N TRP A 68 14.62 9.09 0.20
CA TRP A 68 13.91 9.37 -1.04
C TRP A 68 14.89 9.54 -2.22
N PHE A 69 14.68 8.80 -3.30
CA PHE A 69 15.45 8.90 -4.55
C PHE A 69 14.60 8.44 -5.74
N ASP A 70 14.53 9.23 -6.80
CA ASP A 70 13.74 8.94 -8.02
C ASP A 70 14.59 8.53 -9.23
N GLY A 71 15.89 8.37 -9.04
CA GLY A 71 16.86 8.10 -10.11
C GLY A 71 17.65 9.32 -10.56
N ASN A 72 17.19 10.55 -10.26
CA ASN A 72 17.86 11.80 -10.61
C ASN A 72 18.06 12.72 -9.42
N SER A 73 17.07 12.76 -8.53
CA SER A 73 17.00 13.68 -7.39
C SER A 73 16.85 12.90 -6.10
N GLY A 74 17.38 13.45 -5.02
CA GLY A 74 17.32 12.86 -3.69
C GLY A 74 18.63 12.18 -3.32
N ARG A 75 18.57 11.18 -2.43
CA ARG A 75 19.74 10.50 -1.91
C ARG A 75 19.79 9.05 -2.40
N ASP A 76 20.69 8.77 -3.33
CA ASP A 76 20.93 7.41 -3.85
C ASP A 76 21.52 6.47 -2.78
N ASN A 77 22.34 7.02 -1.90
CA ASN A 77 23.05 6.22 -0.91
C ASN A 77 22.20 5.88 0.30
N GLY A 78 21.51 4.74 0.26
CA GLY A 78 20.72 4.18 1.37
C GLY A 78 21.54 3.65 2.55
N THR A 79 22.88 3.79 2.56
CA THR A 79 23.72 3.32 3.69
C THR A 79 23.50 4.09 4.98
N PHE A 80 22.79 5.18 4.95
CA PHE A 80 22.43 5.99 6.13
C PHE A 80 21.07 5.65 6.73
N THR A 81 20.30 4.72 6.13
CA THR A 81 19.06 4.26 6.73
C THR A 81 19.37 3.41 7.95
N LYS A 82 18.72 3.74 9.07
CA LYS A 82 18.91 3.02 10.34
C LYS A 82 18.42 1.58 10.25
N ASN A 83 17.40 1.33 9.42
CA ASN A 83 16.68 0.08 9.32
C ASN A 83 16.62 -0.41 7.88
N CYS A 84 17.73 -0.94 7.36
CA CYS A 84 17.77 -1.59 6.06
C CYS A 84 18.12 -3.07 6.23
N TYR A 85 17.11 -3.93 6.34
CA TYR A 85 17.29 -5.34 6.71
C TYR A 85 17.45 -6.29 5.51
N TRP A 86 17.41 -5.80 4.27
CA TRP A 86 17.40 -6.64 3.07
C TRP A 86 18.49 -6.33 2.04
N GLY A 87 19.12 -5.16 2.11
CA GLY A 87 20.08 -4.77 1.08
C GLY A 87 21.06 -3.68 1.50
N LYS A 88 21.82 -3.22 0.52
CA LYS A 88 22.85 -2.19 0.70
C LYS A 88 22.36 -0.79 0.32
N ASN A 89 21.26 -0.69 -0.45
CA ASN A 89 20.74 0.56 -1.01
C ASN A 89 19.26 0.72 -0.61
N CYS A 90 19.00 1.12 0.62
CA CYS A 90 17.66 1.43 1.07
C CYS A 90 17.26 2.85 0.68
N ASN A 91 17.04 3.06 -0.60
CA ASN A 91 16.37 4.21 -1.17
C ASN A 91 15.09 3.77 -1.91
N THR A 92 14.18 4.71 -2.14
CA THR A 92 12.88 4.42 -2.76
C THR A 92 13.00 3.78 -4.14
N GLN A 93 13.95 4.22 -4.98
CA GLN A 93 14.17 3.69 -6.33
C GLN A 93 14.61 2.23 -6.31
N SER A 94 15.55 1.89 -5.43
CA SER A 94 16.03 0.51 -5.29
C SER A 94 14.94 -0.41 -4.78
N PHE A 95 14.12 0.04 -3.83
CA PHE A 95 12.99 -0.70 -3.33
C PHE A 95 11.97 -1.00 -4.44
N ILE A 96 11.54 0.04 -5.19
CA ILE A 96 10.62 -0.11 -6.33
C ILE A 96 11.17 -1.14 -7.33
N LYS A 97 12.47 -1.06 -7.66
CA LYS A 97 13.13 -1.96 -8.60
C LYS A 97 13.08 -3.42 -8.15
N ASP A 98 13.32 -3.66 -6.86
CA ASP A 98 13.33 -5.02 -6.32
C ASP A 98 11.92 -5.60 -6.19
N ILE A 99 10.92 -4.82 -5.82
CA ILE A 99 9.51 -5.25 -5.80
C ILE A 99 9.01 -5.57 -7.22
N ASN A 100 9.34 -4.73 -8.20
CA ASN A 100 8.97 -4.96 -9.60
C ASN A 100 9.67 -6.20 -10.18
N LYS A 101 10.94 -6.43 -9.83
CA LYS A 101 11.66 -7.65 -10.20
C LYS A 101 11.07 -8.91 -9.56
N ALA A 102 10.60 -8.79 -8.32
CA ALA A 102 9.93 -9.88 -7.61
C ALA A 102 8.49 -10.16 -8.11
N GLN A 103 7.96 -9.29 -8.97
CA GLN A 103 6.59 -9.37 -9.48
C GLN A 103 5.55 -9.52 -8.37
N LEU A 104 5.60 -8.64 -7.36
CA LEU A 104 4.66 -8.68 -6.25
C LEU A 104 3.22 -8.75 -6.74
N CYS A 105 2.45 -9.72 -6.26
CA CYS A 105 1.09 -10.03 -6.67
C CYS A 105 0.92 -10.18 -8.21
N GLY A 106 1.97 -10.65 -8.90
CA GLY A 106 1.97 -10.86 -10.35
C GLY A 106 2.24 -9.60 -11.18
N TYR A 107 2.57 -8.46 -10.56
CA TYR A 107 2.75 -7.17 -11.24
C TYR A 107 4.17 -6.63 -11.15
N SER A 108 4.59 -5.85 -12.16
CA SER A 108 5.94 -5.28 -12.29
C SER A 108 5.96 -3.78 -12.56
N ASP A 109 4.87 -3.08 -12.21
CA ASP A 109 4.66 -1.64 -12.42
C ASP A 109 4.35 -0.88 -11.12
N TRP A 110 4.82 -1.42 -10.00
CA TRP A 110 4.75 -0.78 -8.69
C TRP A 110 5.53 0.54 -8.67
N ARG A 111 4.99 1.53 -7.98
CA ARG A 111 5.56 2.87 -7.84
C ARG A 111 5.27 3.46 -6.48
N LEU A 112 5.91 4.59 -6.15
CA LEU A 112 5.46 5.40 -5.02
C LEU A 112 4.05 5.98 -5.32
N PRO A 113 3.22 6.11 -4.29
CA PRO A 113 1.93 6.79 -4.41
C PRO A 113 2.11 8.30 -4.58
N SER A 114 1.16 8.95 -5.24
CA SER A 114 0.98 10.39 -5.11
C SER A 114 0.53 10.76 -3.68
N ARG A 115 0.48 12.07 -3.37
CA ARG A 115 -0.02 12.55 -2.07
C ARG A 115 -1.49 12.16 -1.84
N ASP A 116 -2.31 12.34 -2.87
CA ASP A 116 -3.75 12.09 -2.78
C ASP A 116 -4.04 10.59 -2.69
N GLU A 117 -3.29 9.76 -3.44
CA GLU A 117 -3.39 8.31 -3.33
C GLU A 117 -3.04 7.83 -1.92
N LEU A 118 -1.91 8.28 -1.35
CA LEU A 118 -1.52 7.82 -0.01
C LEU A 118 -2.48 8.33 1.07
N ASN A 119 -3.00 9.56 0.94
CA ASN A 119 -4.02 10.08 1.83
C ASN A 119 -5.36 9.34 1.69
N SER A 120 -5.66 8.71 0.55
CA SER A 120 -6.92 7.99 0.35
C SER A 120 -7.10 6.76 1.23
N ILE A 121 -6.00 6.22 1.77
CA ILE A 121 -6.02 5.09 2.72
C ILE A 121 -5.80 5.53 4.18
N VAL A 122 -5.78 6.84 4.46
CA VAL A 122 -5.78 7.37 5.83
C VAL A 122 -7.20 7.29 6.38
N ASP A 123 -7.37 6.56 7.47
CA ASP A 123 -8.64 6.44 8.19
C ASP A 123 -8.70 7.46 9.32
N TYR A 124 -9.37 8.59 9.06
CA TYR A 124 -9.59 9.65 10.06
C TYR A 124 -10.71 9.37 11.05
N TYR A 125 -11.46 8.30 10.86
CA TYR A 125 -12.67 7.98 11.63
C TYR A 125 -12.55 6.68 12.42
N GLY A 126 -11.43 5.98 12.28
CA GLY A 126 -11.12 4.78 13.05
C GLY A 126 -10.87 5.09 14.53
N ASP A 127 -11.09 4.10 15.40
CA ASP A 127 -10.89 4.21 16.85
C ASP A 127 -9.41 4.00 17.28
N SER A 128 -8.47 4.02 16.33
CA SER A 128 -7.05 3.75 16.56
C SER A 128 -6.20 5.01 16.43
N ASP A 129 -5.15 5.12 17.24
CA ASP A 129 -4.12 6.16 17.05
C ASP A 129 -3.34 5.98 15.73
N LEU A 130 -3.37 4.79 15.16
CA LEU A 130 -2.84 4.49 13.83
C LEU A 130 -3.96 4.67 12.80
N LEU A 131 -3.86 5.72 11.99
CA LEU A 131 -4.91 6.17 11.05
C LEU A 131 -4.91 5.35 9.76
N ILE A 132 -5.13 4.05 9.86
CA ILE A 132 -5.28 3.13 8.71
C ILE A 132 -6.03 1.88 9.15
N ASP A 133 -6.80 1.28 8.26
CA ASP A 133 -7.47 0.01 8.52
C ASP A 133 -6.45 -1.15 8.59
N ILE A 134 -6.17 -1.61 9.82
CA ILE A 134 -5.18 -2.66 10.08
C ILE A 134 -5.64 -4.05 9.66
N ASP A 135 -6.92 -4.27 9.41
CA ASP A 135 -7.45 -5.53 8.88
C ASP A 135 -7.04 -5.75 7.42
N PHE A 136 -6.74 -4.66 6.70
CA PHE A 136 -6.19 -4.69 5.35
C PHE A 136 -4.69 -4.40 5.32
N PHE A 137 -4.20 -3.53 6.18
CA PHE A 137 -2.81 -3.03 6.22
C PHE A 137 -2.12 -3.34 7.55
N PRO A 138 -1.96 -4.62 7.91
CA PRO A 138 -1.22 -5.01 9.10
C PRO A 138 0.23 -4.53 9.00
N ASN A 139 0.92 -4.49 10.14
CA ASN A 139 2.33 -4.10 10.22
C ASN A 139 2.64 -2.67 9.76
N THR A 140 1.62 -1.81 9.58
CA THR A 140 1.85 -0.38 9.33
C THR A 140 2.51 0.26 10.55
N GLN A 141 3.59 1.01 10.32
CA GLN A 141 4.28 1.70 11.39
C GLN A 141 3.60 3.04 11.68
N MET A 142 3.52 3.42 12.95
CA MET A 142 3.00 4.72 13.41
C MET A 142 4.04 5.81 13.13
N ASP A 143 4.26 6.09 11.85
CA ASP A 143 5.24 7.04 11.34
C ASP A 143 4.80 7.52 9.96
N SER A 144 5.69 8.24 9.28
CA SER A 144 5.45 8.81 7.96
C SER A 144 5.87 7.87 6.83
N TYR A 145 5.21 8.01 5.69
CA TYR A 145 5.46 7.25 4.47
C TYR A 145 5.69 8.17 3.28
N TRP A 146 6.75 7.92 2.50
CA TRP A 146 7.09 8.70 1.32
C TRP A 146 6.00 8.68 0.24
N THR A 147 5.79 9.83 -0.39
CA THR A 147 5.08 9.95 -1.67
C THR A 147 6.04 10.14 -2.83
N ALA A 148 5.54 10.04 -4.07
CA ALA A 148 6.33 10.31 -5.29
C ALA A 148 6.62 11.81 -5.52
N VAL A 149 6.09 12.71 -4.70
CA VAL A 149 6.01 14.14 -5.01
C VAL A 149 7.13 14.92 -4.33
N SER A 150 8.06 15.46 -5.11
CA SER A 150 9.03 16.47 -4.67
C SER A 150 8.35 17.80 -4.38
N VAL A 151 8.92 18.58 -3.48
CA VAL A 151 8.47 19.96 -3.22
C VAL A 151 9.03 20.89 -4.30
N ASN A 152 8.16 21.48 -5.14
CA ASN A 152 8.59 22.31 -6.26
C ASN A 152 9.42 23.52 -5.84
N SER A 153 9.10 24.14 -4.70
CA SER A 153 9.82 25.30 -4.16
C SER A 153 11.13 24.93 -3.46
N ASN A 154 11.32 23.65 -3.13
CA ASN A 154 12.54 23.14 -2.51
C ASN A 154 12.82 21.70 -2.96
N PRO A 155 13.56 21.48 -4.07
CA PRO A 155 13.81 20.15 -4.62
C PRO A 155 14.59 19.19 -3.72
N SER A 156 15.20 19.67 -2.63
CA SER A 156 15.81 18.78 -1.62
C SER A 156 14.78 18.06 -0.74
N MET A 157 13.51 18.46 -0.81
CA MET A 157 12.43 17.91 -0.01
C MET A 157 11.42 17.14 -0.87
N ALA A 158 10.78 16.13 -0.28
CA ALA A 158 9.63 15.43 -0.83
C ALA A 158 8.48 15.39 0.20
N PHE A 159 7.27 15.14 -0.28
CA PHE A 159 6.12 14.99 0.61
C PHE A 159 6.03 13.58 1.17
N GLU A 160 5.62 13.49 2.42
CA GLU A 160 5.25 12.28 3.13
C GLU A 160 3.86 12.39 3.74
N VAL A 161 3.25 11.27 4.09
CA VAL A 161 1.98 11.17 4.80
C VAL A 161 2.20 10.41 6.11
N PRO A 162 1.99 11.03 7.27
CA PRO A 162 2.09 10.37 8.57
C PRO A 162 0.78 9.64 8.91
N PHE A 163 0.85 8.34 9.21
CA PHE A 163 -0.31 7.55 9.64
C PHE A 163 -0.67 7.71 11.13
N PHE A 164 -0.02 8.60 11.84
CA PHE A 164 -0.39 8.98 13.22
C PHE A 164 -1.07 10.34 13.29
N TYR A 165 -1.07 11.10 12.18
CA TYR A 165 -1.60 12.46 12.15
C TYR A 165 -2.47 12.71 10.91
N GLY A 166 -2.17 12.04 9.81
CA GLY A 166 -2.79 12.26 8.50
C GLY A 166 -2.27 13.54 7.81
N GLY A 167 -2.91 13.87 6.68
CA GLY A 167 -2.46 14.97 5.84
C GLY A 167 -1.14 14.68 5.14
N SER A 168 -0.38 15.73 4.80
CA SER A 168 0.96 15.54 4.21
C SER A 168 1.89 16.67 4.64
N MET A 169 3.15 16.33 4.86
CA MET A 169 4.20 17.28 5.22
C MET A 169 5.43 17.11 4.33
N ALA A 170 6.27 18.15 4.26
CA ALA A 170 7.51 18.11 3.53
C ALA A 170 8.65 17.65 4.44
N ARG A 171 9.50 16.75 3.94
CA ARG A 171 10.69 16.26 4.64
C ARG A 171 11.90 16.27 3.72
N ASP A 172 13.08 16.49 4.30
CA ASP A 172 14.36 16.39 3.56
C ASP A 172 14.55 14.95 3.04
N LYS A 173 14.88 14.82 1.76
CA LYS A 173 15.07 13.53 1.06
C LYS A 173 16.21 12.67 1.63
N THR A 174 17.10 13.26 2.44
CA THR A 174 18.19 12.53 3.09
C THR A 174 17.75 11.81 4.37
N ILE A 175 16.60 12.17 4.91
CA ILE A 175 16.01 11.47 6.07
C ILE A 175 15.37 10.17 5.57
N ASP A 176 15.50 9.12 6.34
CA ASP A 176 14.86 7.85 6.05
C ASP A 176 13.49 7.73 6.72
N THR A 177 12.49 7.33 5.96
CA THR A 177 11.15 7.00 6.45
C THR A 177 10.56 5.80 5.71
N PHE A 178 9.33 5.42 6.01
CA PHE A 178 8.70 4.24 5.47
C PHE A 178 8.21 4.43 4.03
N VAL A 179 7.91 3.34 3.37
CA VAL A 179 7.33 3.30 2.02
C VAL A 179 6.19 2.28 1.98
N ARG A 180 5.12 2.60 1.27
CA ARG A 180 4.11 1.66 0.79
C ARG A 180 3.91 1.91 -0.69
N LEU A 181 4.08 0.89 -1.50
CA LEU A 181 3.94 1.01 -2.95
C LEU A 181 2.48 0.85 -3.37
N VAL A 182 2.20 1.40 -4.55
CA VAL A 182 0.89 1.36 -5.20
C VAL A 182 1.06 1.09 -6.70
N ARG A 183 0.03 0.55 -7.33
CA ARG A 183 -0.15 0.49 -8.78
C ARG A 183 -1.62 0.70 -9.15
N SER A 184 -1.92 1.01 -10.41
CA SER A 184 -3.29 1.01 -10.92
C SER A 184 -3.84 -0.42 -11.03
N ALA A 185 -5.15 -0.61 -10.85
CA ALA A 185 -5.78 -1.95 -10.88
C ALA A 185 -5.97 -2.50 -12.30
N ASP A 186 -5.92 -1.67 -13.32
CA ASP A 186 -6.07 -1.92 -14.76
C ASP A 186 -4.76 -2.26 -15.48
#